data_268a9127cf79020cef64c6baa73e0df1
#
_entry.id   268a9127cf79020cef64c6baa73e0df1
#
_cell.length_a   1.000
_cell.length_b   1.000
_cell.length_c   1.000
_cell.angle_alpha   90.00
_cell.angle_beta   90.00
_cell.angle_gamma   90.00
#
_symmetry.space_group_name_H-M   'P 1'
#
loop_
_entity.id
_entity.type
_entity.pdbx_description
1 polymer ?
#
loop_
_entity_poly.entity_id
_entity_poly.type
_entity_poly.pdbx_seq_one_letter_code
_entity_poly.pdbx_strand_id
1 'polypeptide(L)'
;SNTLTNKFLLLLGVWLLYGSFGLIATSLAPIAEIVIEDLAMTHGEMGLIMGAWQLIYIFSAVPAGMLLDRIGTKKALTIGGSLIALSAFARTGASDFSELLGAVMLFGLGGPVISAGAPKAIVSAFEGSARGLAMGIYMTGPAIGAIVSLTLTNSFLLPVFEGDWRNVMLLWSFFAVSATAFWFFLPQSSEKESK
;
A
#
# COMPACT_ATOMS: atom_id res chain seq x y z
N SER A 1 -9.13 -28.42 -9.03
CA SER A 1 -7.76 -27.89 -8.90
C SER A 1 -7.70 -26.39 -9.20
N ASN A 2 -8.39 -25.89 -10.23
CA ASN A 2 -8.34 -24.47 -10.61
C ASN A 2 -8.91 -23.52 -9.53
N THR A 3 -9.95 -23.93 -8.82
CA THR A 3 -10.54 -23.12 -7.75
C THR A 3 -9.60 -22.92 -6.56
N LEU A 4 -8.86 -23.94 -6.18
CA LEU A 4 -7.91 -23.85 -5.07
C LEU A 4 -6.72 -22.95 -5.45
N THR A 5 -6.18 -23.13 -6.65
CA THR A 5 -5.10 -22.27 -7.18
C THR A 5 -5.54 -20.80 -7.23
N ASN A 6 -6.77 -20.52 -7.68
CA ASN A 6 -7.31 -19.16 -7.74
C ASN A 6 -7.46 -18.54 -6.35
N LYS A 7 -7.82 -19.30 -5.32
CA LYS A 7 -7.89 -18.83 -3.93
C LYS A 7 -6.51 -18.46 -3.38
N PHE A 8 -5.49 -19.25 -3.65
CA PHE A 8 -4.11 -18.94 -3.25
C PHE A 8 -3.57 -17.71 -3.98
N LEU A 9 -3.85 -17.56 -5.26
CA LEU A 9 -3.47 -16.37 -6.03
C LEU A 9 -4.17 -15.12 -5.51
N LEU A 10 -5.44 -15.21 -5.13
CA LEU A 10 -6.17 -14.11 -4.52
C LEU A 10 -5.54 -13.72 -3.18
N LEU A 11 -5.24 -14.70 -2.33
CA LEU A 11 -4.57 -14.45 -1.06
C LEU A 11 -3.21 -13.79 -1.27
N LEU A 12 -2.42 -14.27 -2.22
CA LEU A 12 -1.14 -13.66 -2.57
C LEU A 12 -1.32 -12.22 -3.07
N GLY A 13 -2.30 -11.98 -3.93
CA GLY A 13 -2.61 -10.63 -4.43
C GLY A 13 -2.99 -9.66 -3.33
N VAL A 14 -3.85 -10.07 -2.41
CA VAL A 14 -4.22 -9.29 -1.22
C VAL A 14 -3.01 -9.04 -0.33
N TRP A 15 -2.20 -10.07 -0.11
CA TRP A 15 -0.98 -9.98 0.69
C TRP A 15 0.02 -8.98 0.11
N LEU A 16 0.23 -9.02 -1.21
CA LEU A 16 1.12 -8.09 -1.90
C LEU A 16 0.62 -6.64 -1.83
N LEU A 17 -0.68 -6.42 -1.99
CA LEU A 17 -1.29 -5.09 -1.85
C LEU A 17 -1.12 -4.55 -0.43
N TYR A 18 -1.41 -5.37 0.57
CA TYR A 18 -1.27 -4.95 1.96
C TYR A 18 0.19 -4.84 2.38
N GLY A 19 1.06 -5.66 1.80
CA GLY A 19 2.52 -5.53 1.93
C GLY A 19 3.02 -4.19 1.36
N SER A 20 2.50 -3.79 0.20
CA SER A 20 2.78 -2.47 -0.40
C SER A 20 2.33 -1.33 0.52
N PHE A 21 1.18 -1.47 1.16
CA PHE A 21 0.71 -0.51 2.15
C PHE A 21 1.73 -0.34 3.29
N GLY A 22 2.16 -1.42 3.92
CA GLY A 22 3.13 -1.36 5.01
C GLY A 22 4.50 -0.83 4.59
N LEU A 23 4.94 -1.23 3.39
CA LEU A 23 6.20 -0.80 2.80
C LEU A 23 6.25 0.72 2.61
N ILE A 24 5.21 1.28 2.00
CA ILE A 24 5.15 2.71 1.65
C ILE A 24 4.78 3.56 2.87
N ALA A 25 3.92 3.06 3.77
CA ALA A 25 3.60 3.75 5.02
C ALA A 25 4.85 4.08 5.84
N THR A 26 5.82 3.18 5.87
CA THR A 26 7.06 3.31 6.65
C THR A 26 8.24 3.84 5.84
N SER A 27 8.06 4.12 4.55
CA SER A 27 9.15 4.38 3.62
C SER A 27 9.97 5.64 3.92
N LEU A 28 9.35 6.68 4.48
CA LEU A 28 10.05 7.94 4.80
C LEU A 28 10.84 7.88 6.10
N ALA A 29 10.46 7.02 7.05
CA ALA A 29 11.10 6.96 8.36
C ALA A 29 12.62 6.74 8.28
N PRO A 30 13.14 5.75 7.55
CA PRO A 30 14.57 5.49 7.49
C PRO A 30 15.37 6.55 6.70
N ILE A 31 14.72 7.36 5.88
CA ILE A 31 15.37 8.40 5.05
C ILE A 31 14.98 9.82 5.46
N ALA A 32 14.31 10.00 6.60
CA ALA A 32 13.75 11.29 7.00
C ALA A 32 14.81 12.39 7.05
N GLU A 33 15.97 12.15 7.66
CA GLU A 33 17.04 13.14 7.75
C GLU A 33 17.58 13.55 6.39
N ILE A 34 17.78 12.58 5.50
CA ILE A 34 18.28 12.84 4.13
C ILE A 34 17.29 13.71 3.36
N VAL A 35 15.98 13.41 3.48
CA VAL A 35 14.92 14.18 2.82
C VAL A 35 14.79 15.58 3.38
N ILE A 36 14.86 15.73 4.70
CA ILE A 36 14.85 17.04 5.39
C ILE A 36 15.97 17.92 4.84
N GLU A 37 17.17 17.38 4.76
CA GLU A 37 18.34 18.11 4.24
C GLU A 37 18.17 18.45 2.76
N ASP A 38 17.80 17.47 1.94
CA ASP A 38 17.69 17.62 0.48
C ASP A 38 16.59 18.61 0.07
N LEU A 39 15.45 18.60 0.76
CA LEU A 39 14.33 19.49 0.47
C LEU A 39 14.31 20.78 1.31
N ALA A 40 15.37 21.03 2.07
CA ALA A 40 15.50 22.21 2.95
C ALA A 40 14.28 22.40 3.87
N MET A 41 13.82 21.30 4.48
CA MET A 41 12.68 21.29 5.39
C MET A 41 13.12 21.36 6.85
N THR A 42 12.17 21.65 7.74
CA THR A 42 12.36 21.49 9.17
C THR A 42 11.93 20.09 9.63
N HIS A 43 12.39 19.68 10.82
CA HIS A 43 11.93 18.44 11.46
C HIS A 43 10.42 18.48 11.75
N GLY A 44 9.88 19.65 12.10
CA GLY A 44 8.45 19.84 12.31
C GLY A 44 7.64 19.63 11.04
N GLU A 45 8.13 20.11 9.90
CA GLU A 45 7.51 19.88 8.60
C GLU A 45 7.50 18.40 8.22
N MET A 46 8.60 17.69 8.44
CA MET A 46 8.63 16.23 8.23
C MET A 46 7.66 15.50 9.15
N GLY A 47 7.53 15.92 10.41
CA GLY A 47 6.55 15.38 11.33
C GLY A 47 5.10 15.57 10.85
N LEU A 48 4.80 16.74 10.29
CA LEU A 48 3.49 16.99 9.66
C LEU A 48 3.24 16.07 8.47
N ILE A 49 4.24 15.87 7.61
CA ILE A 49 4.15 14.95 6.47
C ILE A 49 3.87 13.53 6.94
N MET A 50 4.63 13.04 7.92
CA MET A 50 4.47 11.68 8.45
C MET A 50 3.11 11.46 9.12
N GLY A 51 2.53 12.51 9.71
CA GLY A 51 1.20 12.45 10.31
C GLY A 51 0.05 12.71 9.34
N ALA A 52 0.32 13.35 8.21
CA ALA A 52 -0.72 13.82 7.29
C ALA A 52 -1.53 12.69 6.66
N TRP A 53 -0.88 11.59 6.27
CA TRP A 53 -1.59 10.48 5.65
C TRP A 53 -2.56 9.81 6.62
N GLN A 54 -2.23 9.79 7.91
CA GLN A 54 -3.11 9.22 8.95
C GLN A 54 -4.36 10.06 9.14
N LEU A 55 -4.23 11.37 9.08
CA LEU A 55 -5.38 12.29 9.16
C LEU A 55 -6.29 12.13 7.94
N ILE A 56 -5.72 12.11 6.74
CA ILE A 56 -6.47 11.86 5.50
C ILE A 56 -7.11 10.47 5.53
N TYR A 57 -6.40 9.48 6.04
CA TYR A 57 -6.89 8.12 6.22
C TYR A 57 -8.19 8.08 7.04
N ILE A 58 -8.23 8.79 8.16
CA ILE A 58 -9.42 8.86 9.02
C ILE A 58 -10.61 9.43 8.26
N PHE A 59 -10.42 10.55 7.55
CA PHE A 59 -11.49 11.18 6.76
C PHE A 59 -11.90 10.35 5.53
N SER A 60 -10.97 9.57 4.99
CA SER A 60 -11.21 8.75 3.79
C SER A 60 -11.84 7.39 4.11
N ALA A 61 -11.87 6.98 5.36
CA ALA A 61 -12.34 5.64 5.76
C ALA A 61 -13.80 5.38 5.35
N VAL A 62 -14.69 6.35 5.58
CA VAL A 62 -16.12 6.22 5.20
C VAL A 62 -16.30 6.21 3.68
N PRO A 63 -15.75 7.17 2.92
CA PRO A 63 -15.79 7.09 1.45
C PRO A 63 -15.19 5.79 0.88
N ALA A 64 -14.12 5.28 1.47
CA ALA A 64 -13.50 4.02 1.05
C ALA A 64 -14.45 2.82 1.23
N GLY A 65 -15.16 2.75 2.36
CA GLY A 65 -16.19 1.74 2.60
C GLY A 65 -17.33 1.84 1.59
N MET A 66 -17.77 3.05 1.29
CA MET A 66 -18.82 3.29 0.29
C MET A 66 -18.38 2.86 -1.12
N LEU A 67 -17.12 3.12 -1.48
CA LEU A 67 -16.54 2.69 -2.75
C LEU A 67 -16.54 1.17 -2.87
N LEU A 68 -16.08 0.48 -1.81
CA LEU A 68 -16.07 -0.98 -1.75
C LEU A 68 -17.47 -1.57 -1.92
N ASP A 69 -18.47 -0.98 -1.27
CA ASP A 69 -19.86 -1.44 -1.35
C ASP A 69 -20.47 -1.21 -2.74
N ARG A 70 -20.05 -0.14 -3.43
CA ARG A 70 -20.59 0.21 -4.75
C ARG A 70 -19.99 -0.58 -5.89
N ILE A 71 -18.67 -0.73 -5.93
CA ILE A 71 -17.96 -1.29 -7.09
C ILE A 71 -17.34 -2.65 -6.82
N GLY A 72 -17.41 -3.13 -5.59
CA GLY A 72 -16.83 -4.42 -5.18
C GLY A 72 -15.33 -4.37 -4.91
N THR A 73 -14.82 -5.46 -4.33
CA THR A 73 -13.42 -5.54 -3.87
C THR A 73 -12.41 -5.51 -5.02
N LYS A 74 -12.74 -6.15 -6.15
CA LYS A 74 -11.81 -6.24 -7.29
C LYS A 74 -11.41 -4.86 -7.80
N LYS A 75 -12.39 -4.05 -8.15
CA LYS A 75 -12.17 -2.70 -8.69
C LYS A 75 -11.66 -1.75 -7.63
N ALA A 76 -12.23 -1.80 -6.42
CA ALA A 76 -11.85 -0.91 -5.33
C ALA A 76 -10.39 -1.12 -4.92
N LEU A 77 -9.94 -2.37 -4.75
CA LEU A 77 -8.55 -2.68 -4.41
C LEU A 77 -7.58 -2.26 -5.53
N THR A 78 -8.00 -2.36 -6.78
CA THR A 78 -7.21 -1.84 -7.91
C THR A 78 -7.04 -0.32 -7.82
N ILE A 79 -8.09 0.40 -7.48
CA ILE A 79 -8.03 1.86 -7.27
C ILE A 79 -7.15 2.20 -6.06
N GLY A 80 -7.35 1.51 -4.94
CA GLY A 80 -6.55 1.72 -3.73
C GLY A 80 -5.06 1.46 -3.96
N GLY A 81 -4.73 0.35 -4.59
CA GLY A 81 -3.36 0.01 -4.97
C GLY A 81 -2.74 1.03 -5.92
N SER A 82 -3.51 1.51 -6.88
CA SER A 82 -3.08 2.56 -7.81
C SER A 82 -2.78 3.88 -7.10
N LEU A 83 -3.60 4.27 -6.12
CA LEU A 83 -3.37 5.48 -5.31
C LEU A 83 -2.11 5.36 -4.46
N ILE A 84 -1.87 4.19 -3.87
CA ILE A 84 -0.66 3.92 -3.07
C ILE A 84 0.58 3.97 -3.97
N ALA A 85 0.53 3.34 -5.14
CA ALA A 85 1.61 3.38 -6.12
C ALA A 85 1.89 4.81 -6.61
N LEU A 86 0.83 5.56 -6.90
CA LEU A 86 0.94 6.97 -7.31
C LEU A 86 1.54 7.83 -6.20
N SER A 87 1.18 7.59 -4.94
CA SER A 87 1.77 8.27 -3.78
C SER A 87 3.29 8.06 -3.73
N ALA A 88 3.74 6.81 -3.83
CA ALA A 88 5.17 6.48 -3.83
C ALA A 88 5.90 7.11 -5.02
N PHE A 89 5.31 7.06 -6.20
CA PHE A 89 5.88 7.67 -7.41
C PHE A 89 5.96 9.20 -7.29
N ALA A 90 4.92 9.85 -6.79
CA ALA A 90 4.89 11.30 -6.60
C ALA A 90 5.95 11.77 -5.59
N ARG A 91 6.24 10.98 -4.55
CA ARG A 91 7.34 11.26 -3.61
C ARG A 91 8.68 11.35 -4.32
N THR A 92 8.89 10.53 -5.35
CA THR A 92 10.12 10.51 -6.14
C THR A 92 10.42 11.86 -6.79
N GLY A 93 9.39 12.59 -7.22
CA GLY A 93 9.53 13.88 -7.89
C GLY A 93 9.39 15.11 -6.99
N ALA A 94 9.16 14.92 -5.69
CA ALA A 94 8.93 16.05 -4.78
C ALA A 94 10.20 16.89 -4.62
N SER A 95 10.08 18.21 -4.76
CA SER A 95 11.18 19.16 -4.65
C SER A 95 11.07 20.09 -3.44
N ASP A 96 9.95 20.07 -2.74
CA ASP A 96 9.71 20.88 -1.54
C ASP A 96 8.71 20.22 -0.59
N PHE A 97 8.49 20.87 0.56
CA PHE A 97 7.54 20.41 1.56
C PHE A 97 6.13 20.20 0.99
N SER A 98 5.61 21.15 0.21
CA SER A 98 4.25 21.10 -0.30
C SER A 98 4.03 19.94 -1.27
N GLU A 99 4.99 19.69 -2.14
CA GLU A 99 4.92 18.58 -3.09
C GLU A 99 5.01 17.23 -2.38
N LEU A 100 5.90 17.10 -1.40
CA LEU A 100 6.02 15.87 -0.62
C LEU A 100 4.77 15.63 0.23
N LEU A 101 4.22 16.67 0.86
CA LEU A 101 2.96 16.60 1.59
C LEU A 101 1.82 16.09 0.71
N GLY A 102 1.64 16.69 -0.47
CA GLY A 102 0.61 16.26 -1.43
C GLY A 102 0.77 14.81 -1.86
N ALA A 103 2.00 14.36 -2.12
CA ALA A 103 2.31 12.99 -2.47
C ALA A 103 1.93 12.01 -1.34
N VAL A 104 2.24 12.35 -0.10
CA VAL A 104 1.90 11.52 1.07
C VAL A 104 0.40 11.50 1.36
N MET A 105 -0.30 12.58 1.09
CA MET A 105 -1.77 12.65 1.24
C MET A 105 -2.48 11.65 0.33
N LEU A 106 -1.96 11.37 -0.86
CA LEU A 106 -2.49 10.34 -1.77
C LEU A 106 -2.51 8.95 -1.11
N PHE A 107 -1.50 8.64 -0.30
CA PHE A 107 -1.46 7.40 0.46
C PHE A 107 -2.61 7.32 1.46
N GLY A 108 -2.94 8.42 2.11
CA GLY A 108 -4.09 8.51 3.01
C GLY A 108 -5.44 8.26 2.32
N LEU A 109 -5.56 8.60 1.04
CA LEU A 109 -6.77 8.33 0.25
C LEU A 109 -6.88 6.84 -0.14
N GLY A 110 -5.79 6.21 -0.54
CA GLY A 110 -5.78 4.82 -0.98
C GLY A 110 -5.73 3.80 0.16
N GLY A 111 -5.11 4.17 1.28
CA GLY A 111 -4.87 3.28 2.42
C GLY A 111 -6.13 2.61 2.97
N PRO A 112 -7.21 3.35 3.30
CA PRO A 112 -8.43 2.76 3.83
C PRO A 112 -9.10 1.77 2.88
N VAL A 113 -8.98 1.98 1.57
CA VAL A 113 -9.53 1.05 0.56
C VAL A 113 -8.83 -0.30 0.66
N ILE A 114 -7.52 -0.32 0.81
CA ILE A 114 -6.74 -1.55 0.99
C ILE A 114 -7.05 -2.21 2.32
N SER A 115 -7.01 -1.46 3.42
CA SER A 115 -7.20 -2.03 4.76
C SER A 115 -8.62 -2.53 5.00
N ALA A 116 -9.64 -1.90 4.43
CA ALA A 116 -11.03 -2.35 4.51
C ALA A 116 -11.36 -3.41 3.46
N GLY A 117 -10.77 -3.31 2.27
CA GLY A 117 -11.03 -4.23 1.16
C GLY A 117 -10.36 -5.58 1.30
N ALA A 118 -9.18 -5.64 1.90
CA ALA A 118 -8.43 -6.87 2.09
C ALA A 118 -9.24 -7.94 2.86
N PRO A 119 -9.79 -7.66 4.06
CA PRO A 119 -10.61 -8.65 4.76
C PRO A 119 -11.87 -9.03 3.99
N LYS A 120 -12.51 -8.11 3.28
CA LYS A 120 -13.69 -8.42 2.44
C LYS A 120 -13.35 -9.41 1.34
N ALA A 121 -12.23 -9.24 0.66
CA ALA A 121 -11.77 -10.16 -0.38
C ALA A 121 -11.49 -11.56 0.19
N ILE A 122 -10.87 -11.66 1.35
CA ILE A 122 -10.60 -12.94 2.02
C ILE A 122 -11.89 -13.63 2.45
N VAL A 123 -12.82 -12.91 3.07
CA VAL A 123 -14.10 -13.47 3.51
C VAL A 123 -14.91 -13.99 2.35
N SER A 124 -14.87 -13.33 1.19
CA SER A 124 -15.60 -13.79 0.00
C SER A 124 -15.00 -15.05 -0.63
N ALA A 125 -13.71 -15.29 -0.45
CA ALA A 125 -13.00 -16.39 -1.11
C ALA A 125 -12.80 -17.63 -0.25
N PHE A 126 -12.77 -17.48 1.08
CA PHE A 126 -12.45 -18.55 2.03
C PHE A 126 -13.60 -18.78 3.02
N GLU A 127 -13.80 -20.04 3.39
CA GLU A 127 -14.81 -20.48 4.35
C GLU A 127 -14.22 -21.35 5.45
N GLY A 128 -14.88 -21.42 6.60
CA GLY A 128 -14.53 -22.29 7.71
C GLY A 128 -13.14 -21.98 8.29
N SER A 129 -12.38 -23.01 8.63
CA SER A 129 -11.03 -22.89 9.20
C SER A 129 -10.02 -22.29 8.22
N ALA A 130 -10.22 -22.49 6.92
CA ALA A 130 -9.37 -21.89 5.89
C ALA A 130 -9.47 -20.36 5.88
N ARG A 131 -10.64 -19.80 6.19
CA ARG A 131 -10.85 -18.36 6.34
C ARG A 131 -9.98 -17.79 7.46
N GLY A 132 -9.97 -18.43 8.62
CA GLY A 132 -9.14 -18.00 9.76
C GLY A 132 -7.65 -17.99 9.42
N LEU A 133 -7.17 -19.03 8.76
CA LEU A 133 -5.77 -19.11 8.31
C LEU A 133 -5.45 -18.02 7.28
N ALA A 134 -6.31 -17.82 6.29
CA ALA A 134 -6.12 -16.78 5.28
C ALA A 134 -6.13 -15.37 5.90
N MET A 135 -7.00 -15.11 6.87
CA MET A 135 -7.03 -13.87 7.64
C MET A 135 -5.71 -13.62 8.37
N GLY A 136 -5.16 -14.64 9.02
CA GLY A 136 -3.86 -14.56 9.67
C GLY A 136 -2.72 -14.27 8.70
N ILE A 137 -2.73 -14.92 7.54
CA ILE A 137 -1.68 -14.76 6.52
C ILE A 137 -1.70 -13.34 5.94
N TYR A 138 -2.85 -12.84 5.48
CA TYR A 138 -2.86 -11.53 4.84
C TYR A 138 -2.46 -10.40 5.79
N MET A 139 -2.80 -10.53 7.07
CA MET A 139 -2.43 -9.55 8.10
C MET A 139 -0.93 -9.43 8.35
N THR A 140 -0.14 -10.43 7.96
CA THR A 140 1.32 -10.34 8.02
C THR A 140 1.90 -9.41 6.96
N GLY A 141 1.14 -9.11 5.90
CA GLY A 141 1.60 -8.30 4.77
C GLY A 141 2.18 -6.94 5.16
N PRO A 142 1.42 -6.08 5.87
CA PRO A 142 1.92 -4.75 6.24
C PRO A 142 3.11 -4.82 7.20
N ALA A 143 3.15 -5.79 8.10
CA ALA A 143 4.28 -5.96 9.02
C ALA A 143 5.56 -6.35 8.25
N ILE A 144 5.47 -7.28 7.31
CA ILE A 144 6.62 -7.68 6.48
C ILE A 144 7.05 -6.54 5.57
N GLY A 145 6.11 -5.81 4.97
CA GLY A 145 6.41 -4.61 4.19
C GLY A 145 7.16 -3.55 5.00
N ALA A 146 6.73 -3.29 6.22
CA ALA A 146 7.39 -2.37 7.13
C ALA A 146 8.80 -2.86 7.51
N ILE A 147 8.97 -4.13 7.82
CA ILE A 147 10.28 -4.72 8.13
C ILE A 147 11.23 -4.56 6.95
N VAL A 148 10.78 -4.85 5.74
CA VAL A 148 11.59 -4.68 4.52
C VAL A 148 12.02 -3.22 4.35
N SER A 149 11.11 -2.28 4.46
CA SER A 149 11.41 -0.85 4.34
C SER A 149 12.41 -0.39 5.41
N LEU A 150 12.16 -0.72 6.67
CA LEU A 150 12.95 -0.25 7.80
C LEU A 150 14.34 -0.89 7.88
N THR A 151 14.48 -2.12 7.39
CA THR A 151 15.76 -2.86 7.47
C THR A 151 16.62 -2.71 6.22
N LEU A 152 16.02 -2.77 5.02
CA LEU A 152 16.78 -2.77 3.77
C LEU A 152 17.16 -1.39 3.26
N THR A 153 16.42 -0.35 3.62
CA THR A 153 16.65 0.99 3.08
C THR A 153 18.06 1.49 3.40
N ASN A 154 18.44 1.54 4.67
CA ASN A 154 19.75 2.04 5.08
C ASN A 154 20.88 1.03 4.89
N SER A 155 20.61 -0.26 5.11
CA SER A 155 21.62 -1.30 5.07
C SER A 155 22.03 -1.72 3.66
N PHE A 156 21.11 -1.65 2.70
CA PHE A 156 21.32 -2.18 1.37
C PHE A 156 21.00 -1.19 0.26
N LEU A 157 19.81 -0.56 0.26
CA LEU A 157 19.33 0.21 -0.89
C LEU A 157 20.03 1.56 -1.01
N LEU A 158 20.21 2.31 0.06
CA LEU A 158 20.93 3.59 0.00
C LEU A 158 22.38 3.43 -0.45
N PRO A 159 23.15 2.43 0.05
CA PRO A 159 24.46 2.16 -0.50
C PRO A 159 24.45 1.80 -1.99
N VAL A 160 23.51 0.98 -2.44
CA VAL A 160 23.38 0.58 -3.85
C VAL A 160 23.04 1.78 -4.74
N PHE A 161 22.18 2.68 -4.26
CA PHE A 161 21.77 3.89 -4.98
C PHE A 161 22.64 5.12 -4.69
N GLU A 162 23.79 4.92 -4.07
CA GLU A 162 24.75 6.01 -3.77
C GLU A 162 24.14 7.15 -2.94
N GLY A 163 23.23 6.81 -2.04
CA GLY A 163 22.53 7.77 -1.16
C GLY A 163 21.32 8.47 -1.79
N ASP A 164 20.95 8.12 -2.99
CA ASP A 164 19.78 8.71 -3.67
C ASP A 164 18.48 8.12 -3.13
N TRP A 165 17.83 8.85 -2.21
CA TRP A 165 16.56 8.42 -1.61
C TRP A 165 15.42 8.35 -2.63
N ARG A 166 15.47 9.11 -3.72
CA ARG A 166 14.45 9.11 -4.77
C ARG A 166 14.40 7.76 -5.48
N ASN A 167 15.54 7.13 -5.69
CA ASN A 167 15.61 5.79 -6.26
C ASN A 167 14.99 4.73 -5.34
N VAL A 168 15.09 4.90 -4.03
CA VAL A 168 14.38 4.02 -3.07
C VAL A 168 12.87 4.17 -3.24
N MET A 169 12.35 5.40 -3.32
CA MET A 169 10.93 5.65 -3.54
C MET A 169 10.45 5.11 -4.89
N LEU A 170 11.28 5.25 -5.92
CA LEU A 170 10.98 4.71 -7.24
C LEU A 170 10.87 3.18 -7.22
N LEU A 171 11.78 2.51 -6.52
CA LEU A 171 11.74 1.06 -6.33
C LEU A 171 10.45 0.63 -5.63
N TRP A 172 10.06 1.32 -4.56
CA TRP A 172 8.82 1.01 -3.85
C TRP A 172 7.57 1.28 -4.69
N SER A 173 7.57 2.34 -5.50
CA SER A 173 6.48 2.61 -6.43
C SER A 173 6.36 1.50 -7.48
N PHE A 174 7.46 1.02 -8.00
CA PHE A 174 7.49 -0.10 -8.95
C PHE A 174 6.92 -1.38 -8.32
N PHE A 175 7.28 -1.67 -7.06
CA PHE A 175 6.71 -2.80 -6.33
C PHE A 175 5.19 -2.66 -6.18
N ALA A 176 4.70 -1.49 -5.79
CA ALA A 176 3.27 -1.24 -5.62
C ALA A 176 2.50 -1.31 -6.95
N VAL A 177 3.06 -0.80 -8.04
CA VAL A 177 2.50 -0.94 -9.39
C VAL A 177 2.42 -2.41 -9.78
N SER A 178 3.47 -3.18 -9.55
CA SER A 178 3.51 -4.61 -9.86
C SER A 178 2.49 -5.39 -9.05
N ALA A 179 2.36 -5.10 -7.75
CA ALA A 179 1.36 -5.73 -6.89
C ALA A 179 -0.07 -5.40 -7.35
N THR A 180 -0.33 -4.17 -7.75
CA THR A 180 -1.63 -3.71 -8.24
C THR A 180 -1.95 -4.35 -9.60
N ALA A 181 -0.99 -4.42 -10.50
CA ALA A 181 -1.14 -5.09 -11.79
C ALA A 181 -1.42 -6.59 -11.62
N PHE A 182 -0.69 -7.24 -10.73
CA PHE A 182 -0.93 -8.65 -10.39
C PHE A 182 -2.37 -8.87 -9.91
N TRP A 183 -2.85 -8.02 -9.00
CA TRP A 183 -4.23 -8.08 -8.52
C TRP A 183 -5.24 -7.85 -9.65
N PHE A 184 -5.02 -6.84 -10.47
CA PHE A 184 -5.92 -6.49 -11.57
C PHE A 184 -6.08 -7.62 -12.58
N PHE A 185 -5.00 -8.32 -12.93
CA PHE A 185 -5.00 -9.41 -13.91
C PHE A 185 -5.41 -10.76 -13.34
N LEU A 186 -5.63 -10.87 -12.03
CA LEU A 186 -6.16 -12.12 -11.47
C LEU A 186 -7.58 -12.39 -11.97
N PRO A 187 -7.89 -13.65 -12.35
CA PRO A 187 -9.26 -13.99 -12.75
C PRO A 187 -10.23 -13.80 -11.59
N GLN A 188 -11.36 -13.15 -11.87
CA GLN A 188 -12.45 -13.06 -10.90
C GLN A 188 -13.04 -14.46 -10.70
N SER A 189 -13.09 -14.92 -9.44
CA SER A 189 -14.09 -15.93 -9.08
C SER A 189 -15.45 -15.27 -9.27
N SER A 190 -16.32 -15.89 -10.07
CA SER A 190 -17.67 -15.41 -10.26
C SER A 190 -18.34 -15.25 -8.90
N GLU A 191 -18.45 -14.00 -8.43
CA GLU A 191 -19.40 -13.68 -7.39
C GLU A 191 -20.76 -14.10 -7.94
N LYS A 192 -21.29 -15.18 -7.40
CA LYS A 192 -22.72 -15.43 -7.55
C LYS A 192 -23.40 -14.24 -6.90
N GLU A 193 -23.93 -13.35 -7.74
CA GLU A 193 -24.94 -12.41 -7.33
C GLU A 193 -26.02 -13.21 -6.58
N SER A 194 -25.98 -13.19 -5.26
CA SER A 194 -27.15 -13.57 -4.48
C SER A 194 -28.12 -12.40 -4.58
N LYS A 195 -29.09 -12.54 -5.48
CA LYS A 195 -30.29 -11.74 -5.45
C LYS A 195 -31.00 -11.93 -4.13
#